data_8b53a9b6f7ac3feea23b17a0f4bb25ef
#
_entry.id   8b53a9b6f7ac3feea23b17a0f4bb25ef
#
_cell.length_a   1.000
_cell.length_b   1.000
_cell.length_c   1.000
_cell.angle_alpha   90.00
_cell.angle_beta   90.00
_cell.angle_gamma   90.00
#
_symmetry.space_group_name_H-M   'P 1'
#
loop_
_entity.id
_entity.type
_entity.pdbx_description
1 polymer ?
#
loop_
_entity_poly.entity_id
_entity_poly.type
_entity_poly.pdbx_seq_one_letter_code
_entity_poly.pdbx_strand_id
1 'polypeptide(L)'
;LIFTCSEEWNKENIAAFLSGVAEYLIDNRQPILRGEIIQLPRVIIEGSKMDALYVSAPFYFDDDFQVCYGEHYNIVFPLLVPLYKQEAELVEKKGWNAFEQFLLNNEVDNLSDMKRKPFAW
;
A
#
# COMPACT_ATOMS: atom_id res chain seq x y z
N LEU A 1 0.00 10.30 0.37
CA LEU A 1 0.30 8.89 0.10
C LEU A 1 1.77 8.59 0.37
N ILE A 2 2.04 7.44 0.94
CA ILE A 2 3.39 6.93 1.18
C ILE A 2 3.55 5.59 0.44
N PHE A 3 4.70 5.41 -0.20
CA PHE A 3 5.09 4.14 -0.80
C PHE A 3 6.55 3.88 -0.49
N THR A 4 6.86 2.69 0.01
CA THR A 4 8.22 2.27 0.34
C THR A 4 8.68 1.13 -0.56
N CYS A 5 9.90 1.19 -1.04
CA CYS A 5 10.50 0.15 -1.87
C CYS A 5 12.03 0.13 -1.71
N SER A 6 12.68 -0.89 -2.24
CA SER A 6 14.15 -0.94 -2.24
C SER A 6 14.75 0.05 -3.25
N GLU A 7 16.03 0.41 -3.04
CA GLU A 7 16.76 1.37 -3.88
C GLU A 7 17.02 0.88 -5.32
N GLU A 8 16.84 -0.40 -5.59
CA GLU A 8 17.03 -0.99 -6.92
C GLU A 8 16.02 -0.51 -7.97
N TRP A 9 14.86 -0.02 -7.52
CA TRP A 9 13.82 0.48 -8.40
C TRP A 9 14.08 1.92 -8.83
N ASN A 10 13.77 2.25 -10.08
CA ASN A 10 13.97 3.59 -10.61
C ASN A 10 13.06 4.61 -9.89
N LYS A 11 13.67 5.62 -9.27
CA LYS A 11 12.96 6.61 -8.43
C LYS A 11 11.93 7.42 -9.21
N GLU A 12 12.26 7.80 -10.44
CA GLU A 12 11.35 8.57 -11.31
C GLU A 12 10.11 7.74 -11.68
N ASN A 13 10.28 6.46 -11.94
CA ASN A 13 9.18 5.56 -12.26
C ASN A 13 8.28 5.33 -11.03
N ILE A 14 8.86 5.18 -9.85
CA ILE A 14 8.10 5.07 -8.58
C ILE A 14 7.35 6.37 -8.29
N ALA A 15 7.99 7.52 -8.47
CA ALA A 15 7.34 8.83 -8.28
C ALA A 15 6.18 9.03 -9.26
N ALA A 16 6.37 8.66 -10.52
CA ALA A 16 5.32 8.73 -11.55
C ALA A 16 4.14 7.80 -11.21
N PHE A 17 4.43 6.59 -10.76
CA PHE A 17 3.41 5.65 -10.29
C PHE A 17 2.59 6.24 -9.13
N LEU A 18 3.25 6.73 -8.10
CA LEU A 18 2.58 7.30 -6.92
C LEU A 18 1.74 8.53 -7.28
N SER A 19 2.27 9.40 -8.13
CA SER A 19 1.53 10.55 -8.64
C SER A 19 0.29 10.14 -9.44
N GLY A 20 0.40 9.11 -10.28
CA GLY A 20 -0.72 8.57 -11.04
C GLY A 20 -1.81 8.00 -10.15
N VAL A 21 -1.46 7.30 -9.07
CA VAL A 21 -2.43 6.82 -8.07
C VAL A 21 -3.14 8.01 -7.40
N ALA A 22 -2.40 9.03 -6.98
CA ALA A 22 -2.96 10.22 -6.35
C ALA A 22 -3.92 10.96 -7.29
N GLU A 23 -3.54 11.17 -8.55
CA GLU A 23 -4.39 11.80 -9.57
C GLU A 23 -5.68 11.00 -9.80
N TYR A 24 -5.59 9.67 -9.92
CA TYR A 24 -6.75 8.81 -10.07
C TYR A 24 -7.74 8.97 -8.90
N LEU A 25 -7.25 8.97 -7.67
CA LEU A 25 -8.09 9.13 -6.48
C LEU A 25 -8.76 10.51 -6.42
N ILE A 26 -8.02 11.57 -6.78
CA ILE A 26 -8.54 12.94 -6.80
C ILE A 26 -9.59 13.09 -7.90
N ASP A 27 -9.32 12.66 -9.11
CA ASP A 27 -10.22 12.79 -10.27
C ASP A 27 -11.54 12.02 -10.07
N ASN A 28 -11.47 10.86 -9.42
CA ASN A 28 -12.63 10.04 -9.10
C ASN A 28 -13.28 10.42 -7.76
N ARG A 29 -12.75 11.40 -7.03
CA ARG A 29 -13.23 11.80 -5.70
C ARG A 29 -13.37 10.59 -4.76
N GLN A 30 -12.41 9.67 -4.86
CA GLN A 30 -12.42 8.42 -4.12
C GLN A 30 -11.59 8.57 -2.84
N PRO A 31 -12.22 8.60 -1.66
CA PRO A 31 -11.48 8.48 -0.40
C PRO A 31 -10.91 7.08 -0.27
N ILE A 32 -9.79 6.96 0.43
CA ILE A 32 -9.20 5.67 0.77
C ILE A 32 -9.14 5.52 2.29
N LEU A 33 -9.50 4.33 2.76
CA LEU A 33 -9.50 3.98 4.17
C LEU A 33 -8.56 2.80 4.41
N ARG A 34 -8.05 2.72 5.65
CA ARG A 34 -7.26 1.56 6.09
C ARG A 34 -8.02 0.26 5.82
N GLY A 35 -7.35 -0.70 5.26
CA GLY A 35 -7.91 -2.01 4.95
C GLY A 35 -8.45 -2.15 3.52
N GLU A 36 -8.54 -1.08 2.77
CA GLU A 36 -9.01 -1.12 1.39
C GLU A 36 -7.94 -1.63 0.43
N ILE A 37 -8.40 -2.22 -0.67
CA ILE A 37 -7.58 -2.65 -1.79
C ILE A 37 -7.80 -1.69 -2.97
N ILE A 38 -6.70 -1.27 -3.57
CA ILE A 38 -6.70 -0.55 -4.86
C ILE A 38 -6.18 -1.53 -5.91
N GLN A 39 -7.06 -2.02 -6.76
CA GLN A 39 -6.65 -2.85 -7.90
C GLN A 39 -6.15 -1.95 -9.02
N LEU A 40 -4.96 -2.26 -9.53
CA LEU A 40 -4.34 -1.50 -10.61
C LEU A 40 -4.63 -2.14 -11.98
N PRO A 41 -4.67 -1.35 -13.07
CA PRO A 41 -4.88 -1.87 -14.42
C PRO A 41 -3.65 -2.62 -14.96
N ARG A 42 -2.49 -2.45 -14.34
CA ARG A 42 -1.21 -3.05 -14.72
C ARG A 42 -0.30 -3.17 -13.49
N VAL A 43 0.85 -3.83 -13.64
CA VAL A 43 1.85 -3.94 -12.58
C VAL A 43 2.33 -2.55 -12.13
N ILE A 44 2.72 -2.46 -10.87
CA ILE A 44 3.18 -1.22 -10.22
C ILE A 44 4.33 -0.58 -11.00
N ILE A 45 5.29 -1.40 -11.38
CA ILE A 45 6.47 -0.99 -12.15
C ILE A 45 6.94 -2.18 -12.99
N GLU A 46 7.54 -1.90 -14.13
CA GLU A 46 8.14 -2.92 -14.98
C GLU A 46 9.19 -3.74 -14.19
N GLY A 47 9.07 -5.06 -14.29
CA GLY A 47 9.89 -6.02 -13.54
C GLY A 47 9.27 -6.51 -12.22
N SER A 48 8.21 -5.85 -11.72
CA SER A 48 7.36 -6.36 -10.65
C SER A 48 6.22 -7.19 -11.21
N LYS A 49 5.68 -8.09 -10.40
CA LYS A 49 4.45 -8.85 -10.71
C LYS A 49 3.27 -8.43 -9.83
N MET A 50 3.46 -7.40 -9.01
CA MET A 50 2.43 -6.88 -8.12
C MET A 50 1.59 -5.85 -8.86
N ASP A 51 0.28 -5.96 -8.74
CA ASP A 51 -0.70 -5.15 -9.47
C ASP A 51 -1.85 -4.67 -8.57
N ALA A 52 -1.66 -4.76 -7.26
CA ALA A 52 -2.62 -4.26 -6.29
C ALA A 52 -1.91 -3.55 -5.13
N LEU A 53 -2.65 -2.71 -4.42
CA LEU A 53 -2.17 -1.98 -3.25
C LEU A 53 -3.13 -2.19 -2.09
N TYR A 54 -2.58 -2.46 -0.93
CA TYR A 54 -3.30 -2.46 0.35
C TYR A 54 -3.07 -1.13 1.07
N VAL A 55 -4.13 -0.52 1.54
CA VAL A 55 -4.06 0.75 2.28
C VAL A 55 -3.87 0.47 3.77
N SER A 56 -2.76 0.91 4.32
CA SER A 56 -2.40 0.70 5.72
C SER A 56 -2.07 2.00 6.43
N ALA A 57 -2.02 1.94 7.77
CA ALA A 57 -1.36 2.97 8.57
C ALA A 57 0.15 2.96 8.26
N PRO A 58 0.86 4.09 8.44
CA PRO A 58 2.29 4.19 8.13
C PRO A 58 3.18 3.56 9.21
N PHE A 59 3.10 2.23 9.36
CA PHE A 59 3.72 1.46 10.45
C PHE A 59 5.25 1.41 10.43
N TYR A 60 5.91 1.86 9.35
CA TYR A 60 7.37 2.03 9.31
C TYR A 60 7.87 3.30 9.99
N PHE A 61 6.95 4.17 10.41
CA PHE A 61 7.24 5.46 11.03
C PHE A 61 6.69 5.49 12.46
N ASP A 62 7.16 6.46 13.25
CA ASP A 62 6.66 6.67 14.60
C ASP A 62 5.15 6.96 14.62
N ASP A 63 4.48 6.60 15.72
CA ASP A 63 3.02 6.78 15.86
C ASP A 63 2.58 8.23 15.64
N ASP A 64 3.39 9.20 16.06
CA ASP A 64 3.14 10.63 15.86
C ASP A 64 3.08 11.03 14.37
N PHE A 65 3.64 10.23 13.48
CA PHE A 65 3.62 10.47 12.05
C PHE A 65 2.27 10.13 11.39
N GLN A 66 1.38 9.42 12.05
CA GLN A 66 0.14 8.92 11.45
C GLN A 66 -0.83 10.05 11.11
N VAL A 67 -0.87 11.12 11.91
CA VAL A 67 -1.80 12.23 11.72
C VAL A 67 -1.07 13.55 11.90
N CYS A 68 -1.22 14.46 10.93
CA CYS A 68 -0.85 15.86 11.08
C CYS A 68 -2.11 16.66 11.45
N TYR A 69 -2.13 17.19 12.66
CA TYR A 69 -3.26 17.98 13.16
C TYR A 69 -3.20 19.40 12.61
N GLY A 70 -4.23 19.78 11.87
CA GLY A 70 -4.38 21.11 11.29
C GLY A 70 -5.41 21.97 12.02
N GLU A 71 -5.49 23.23 11.66
CA GLU A 71 -6.44 24.20 12.25
C GLU A 71 -7.89 23.88 11.87
N HIS A 72 -8.13 23.49 10.60
CA HIS A 72 -9.47 23.24 10.07
C HIS A 72 -9.74 21.75 9.79
N TYR A 73 -8.70 20.98 9.51
CA TYR A 73 -8.79 19.55 9.24
C TYR A 73 -7.46 18.85 9.57
N ASN A 74 -7.54 17.55 9.78
CA ASN A 74 -6.37 16.72 10.01
C ASN A 74 -5.96 16.02 8.70
N ILE A 75 -4.65 15.84 8.52
CA ILE A 75 -4.08 15.12 7.37
C ILE A 75 -3.57 13.77 7.86
N VAL A 76 -4.00 12.70 7.20
CA VAL A 76 -3.50 11.35 7.43
C VAL A 76 -2.55 10.94 6.30
N PHE A 77 -1.63 10.03 6.61
CA PHE A 77 -0.58 9.58 5.70
C PHE A 77 -0.74 8.07 5.44
N PRO A 78 -1.65 7.64 4.55
CA PRO A 78 -1.81 6.23 4.26
C PRO A 78 -0.58 5.67 3.55
N LEU A 79 -0.13 4.50 4.01
CA LEU A 79 0.92 3.71 3.41
C LEU A 79 0.29 2.72 2.41
N LEU A 80 0.78 2.74 1.19
CA LEU A 80 0.38 1.82 0.14
C LEU A 80 1.34 0.63 0.11
N VAL A 81 0.83 -0.55 0.43
CA VAL A 81 1.59 -1.80 0.47
C VAL A 81 1.37 -2.57 -0.82
N PRO A 82 2.44 -2.89 -1.58
CA PRO A 82 2.31 -3.64 -2.82
C PRO A 82 1.88 -5.08 -2.57
N LEU A 83 0.88 -5.54 -3.32
CA LEU A 83 0.36 -6.90 -3.25
C LEU A 83 0.30 -7.55 -4.64
N TYR A 84 0.39 -8.87 -4.63
CA TYR A 84 -0.04 -9.68 -5.75
C TYR A 84 -1.56 -9.72 -5.83
N LYS A 85 -2.12 -9.87 -7.02
CA LYS A 85 -3.57 -9.99 -7.22
C LYS A 85 -4.22 -11.04 -6.31
N GLN A 86 -3.62 -12.20 -6.23
CA GLN A 86 -4.12 -13.29 -5.37
C GLN A 86 -4.11 -12.96 -3.88
N GLU A 87 -3.16 -12.15 -3.42
CA GLU A 87 -3.13 -11.67 -2.04
C GLU A 87 -4.27 -10.66 -1.80
N ALA A 88 -4.46 -9.74 -2.73
CA ALA A 88 -5.55 -8.77 -2.68
C ALA A 88 -6.93 -9.47 -2.62
N GLU A 89 -7.15 -10.48 -3.47
CA GLU A 89 -8.37 -11.28 -3.45
C GLU A 89 -8.60 -12.00 -2.10
N LEU A 90 -7.52 -12.47 -1.45
CA LEU A 90 -7.60 -13.07 -0.12
C LEU A 90 -7.92 -12.04 0.97
N VAL A 91 -7.35 -10.84 0.88
CA VAL A 91 -7.68 -9.73 1.80
C VAL A 91 -9.16 -9.38 1.69
N GLU A 92 -9.69 -9.23 0.48
CA GLU A 92 -11.10 -8.95 0.26
C GLU A 92 -12.01 -10.06 0.79
N LYS A 93 -11.60 -11.32 0.64
CA LYS A 93 -12.38 -12.48 1.09
C LYS A 93 -12.34 -12.70 2.60
N LYS A 94 -11.17 -12.57 3.22
CA LYS A 94 -10.95 -12.88 4.65
C LYS A 94 -11.07 -11.66 5.55
N GLY A 95 -10.96 -10.47 4.98
CA GLY A 95 -10.97 -9.20 5.70
C GLY A 95 -9.56 -8.71 6.08
N TRP A 96 -9.40 -7.42 6.13
CA TRP A 96 -8.14 -6.76 6.43
C TRP A 96 -7.61 -7.05 7.84
N ASN A 97 -8.48 -7.24 8.82
CA ASN A 97 -8.07 -7.62 10.17
C ASN A 97 -7.35 -8.97 10.19
N ALA A 98 -7.85 -9.96 9.43
CA ALA A 98 -7.23 -11.27 9.31
C ALA A 98 -5.87 -11.16 8.61
N PHE A 99 -5.74 -10.29 7.62
CA PHE A 99 -4.49 -10.02 6.93
C PHE A 99 -3.45 -9.40 7.88
N GLU A 100 -3.81 -8.37 8.61
CA GLU A 100 -2.89 -7.73 9.56
C GLU A 100 -2.48 -8.66 10.69
N GLN A 101 -3.40 -9.49 11.20
CA GLN A 101 -3.05 -10.53 12.18
C GLN A 101 -2.08 -11.57 11.60
N PHE A 102 -2.28 -11.97 10.35
CA PHE A 102 -1.33 -12.85 9.67
C PHE A 102 0.06 -12.22 9.59
N LEU A 103 0.17 -10.96 9.20
CA LEU A 103 1.44 -10.23 9.12
C LEU A 103 2.16 -10.16 10.47
N LEU A 104 1.42 -9.86 11.53
CA LEU A 104 1.96 -9.79 12.89
C LEU A 104 2.41 -11.16 13.41
N ASN A 105 1.58 -12.18 13.25
CA ASN A 105 1.86 -13.53 13.77
C ASN A 105 3.04 -14.21 13.05
N ASN A 106 3.33 -13.80 11.83
CA ASN A 106 4.44 -14.35 11.04
C ASN A 106 5.65 -13.40 10.97
N GLU A 107 5.63 -12.29 11.73
CA GLU A 107 6.71 -11.30 11.77
C GLU A 107 7.18 -10.87 10.38
N VAL A 108 6.20 -10.61 9.49
CA VAL A 108 6.50 -10.27 8.09
C VAL A 108 7.19 -8.91 8.01
N ASP A 109 8.43 -8.89 7.54
CA ASP A 109 9.29 -7.71 7.45
C ASP A 109 9.60 -7.26 6.01
N ASN A 110 9.17 -8.02 5.01
CA ASN A 110 9.50 -7.79 3.60
C ASN A 110 8.34 -7.25 2.75
N LEU A 111 7.38 -6.57 3.35
CA LEU A 111 6.21 -6.03 2.65
C LEU A 111 6.56 -5.07 1.50
N SER A 112 7.64 -4.32 1.64
CA SER A 112 8.11 -3.37 0.62
C SER A 112 8.96 -4.01 -0.48
N ASP A 113 9.27 -5.31 -0.38
CA ASP A 113 10.02 -6.04 -1.40
C ASP A 113 9.09 -6.50 -2.52
N MET A 114 9.12 -5.78 -3.64
CA MET A 114 8.31 -6.11 -4.81
C MET A 114 8.81 -7.36 -5.59
N LYS A 115 9.90 -7.98 -5.14
CA LYS A 115 10.39 -9.27 -5.66
C LYS A 115 10.13 -10.45 -4.72
N ARG A 116 9.55 -10.20 -3.56
CA ARG A 116 9.17 -11.25 -2.62
C ARG A 116 8.24 -12.28 -3.27
N LYS A 117 8.18 -13.45 -2.69
CA LYS A 117 7.17 -14.44 -3.08
C LYS A 117 5.80 -14.07 -2.47
N PRO A 118 4.68 -14.48 -3.12
CA PRO A 118 3.36 -14.32 -2.53
C PRO A 118 3.26 -15.01 -1.15
N PHE A 119 2.53 -14.40 -0.26
CA PHE A 119 2.24 -15.01 1.04
C PHE A 119 1.31 -16.23 0.89
N ALA A 120 1.58 -17.26 1.68
CA ALA A 120 0.71 -18.44 1.83
C ALA A 120 -0.12 -18.28 3.12
N TRP A 121 -1.34 -17.71 2.99
CA TRP A 121 -2.21 -17.49 4.16
C TRP A 121 -3.70 -17.77 3.93
#